data_8725c9e2d2fd489e113fcddf6a9b1b5f
#
_entry.id   8725c9e2d2fd489e113fcddf6a9b1b5f
#
_cell.length_a   1.000
_cell.length_b   1.000
_cell.length_c   1.000
_cell.angle_alpha   90.00
_cell.angle_beta   90.00
_cell.angle_gamma   90.00
#
_symmetry.space_group_name_H-M   'P 1'
#
loop_
_entity.id
_entity.type
_entity.pdbx_description
1 polymer ?
#
loop_
_entity_poly.entity_id
_entity_poly.type
_entity_poly.pdbx_seq_one_letter_code
_entity_poly.pdbx_strand_id
1 'polypeptide(L)'
;MLNNKIKTAISFMLALLMMVPTLVVFAENELDWETYYDIREYSWSYKNKLNAIAYHDGTYVAVGDNGLIITSTNGTEWSAQKVETDCKRFRGVVYGASRFVVVGGGYYGGDEKKYSKSEILISEDGIKWKAVETEETEKYRFVSVAFNGKVFVIVDDTNYALVSPDGFNWQGYK
;
A
#
# COMPACT_ATOMS: atom_id res chain seq x y z
N MET A 1 -13.60 -34.52 -53.83
CA MET A 1 -14.37 -33.27 -53.67
C MET A 1 -14.98 -33.26 -52.27
N LEU A 2 -14.58 -32.37 -51.41
CA LEU A 2 -15.15 -32.24 -50.05
C LEU A 2 -16.58 -31.71 -50.14
N ASN A 3 -17.49 -32.34 -49.44
CA ASN A 3 -18.91 -31.99 -49.39
C ASN A 3 -19.08 -30.53 -48.90
N ASN A 4 -19.98 -29.77 -49.54
CA ASN A 4 -20.23 -28.37 -49.25
C ASN A 4 -20.52 -28.10 -47.73
N LYS A 5 -21.16 -29.05 -47.04
CA LYS A 5 -21.39 -28.95 -45.57
C LYS A 5 -20.09 -28.97 -44.78
N ILE A 6 -19.07 -29.71 -45.23
CA ILE A 6 -17.77 -29.77 -44.56
C ILE A 6 -16.98 -28.47 -44.82
N LYS A 7 -17.07 -27.89 -46.03
CA LYS A 7 -16.46 -26.60 -46.36
C LYS A 7 -17.04 -25.46 -45.52
N THR A 8 -18.36 -25.46 -45.28
CA THR A 8 -19.04 -24.47 -44.44
C THR A 8 -18.65 -24.63 -42.99
N ALA A 9 -18.54 -25.86 -42.47
CA ALA A 9 -18.11 -26.12 -41.11
C ALA A 9 -16.65 -25.70 -40.86
N ILE A 10 -15.75 -25.96 -41.83
CA ILE A 10 -14.33 -25.55 -41.73
C ILE A 10 -14.22 -24.02 -41.81
N SER A 11 -15.05 -23.36 -42.66
CA SER A 11 -15.03 -21.89 -42.73
C SER A 11 -15.54 -21.23 -41.44
N PHE A 12 -16.57 -21.82 -40.79
CA PHE A 12 -17.06 -21.36 -39.50
C PHE A 12 -16.03 -21.61 -38.37
N MET A 13 -15.33 -22.73 -38.41
CA MET A 13 -14.30 -23.07 -37.45
C MET A 13 -13.06 -22.15 -37.57
N LEU A 14 -12.69 -21.80 -38.85
CA LEU A 14 -11.62 -20.84 -39.11
C LEU A 14 -12.01 -19.39 -38.69
N ALA A 15 -13.28 -19.01 -38.88
CA ALA A 15 -13.77 -17.71 -38.42
C ALA A 15 -13.82 -17.62 -36.88
N LEU A 16 -14.18 -18.72 -36.22
CA LEU A 16 -14.13 -18.80 -34.75
C LEU A 16 -12.70 -18.78 -34.23
N LEU A 17 -11.75 -19.41 -34.95
CA LEU A 17 -10.32 -19.40 -34.58
C LEU A 17 -9.67 -18.03 -34.81
N MET A 18 -10.17 -17.22 -35.75
CA MET A 18 -9.69 -15.83 -35.94
C MET A 18 -10.32 -14.83 -34.98
N MET A 19 -11.44 -15.18 -34.33
CA MET A 19 -11.99 -14.33 -33.23
C MET A 19 -11.32 -14.58 -31.87
N VAL A 20 -10.68 -15.75 -31.70
CA VAL A 20 -9.98 -16.08 -30.47
C VAL A 20 -8.80 -15.10 -30.15
N PRO A 21 -7.99 -14.66 -31.15
CA PRO A 21 -6.93 -13.69 -30.83
C PRO A 21 -7.45 -12.34 -30.39
N THR A 22 -8.60 -11.89 -30.90
CA THR A 22 -9.21 -10.63 -30.45
C THR A 22 -9.89 -10.76 -29.09
N LEU A 23 -10.42 -11.93 -28.77
CA LEU A 23 -10.93 -12.20 -27.42
C LEU A 23 -9.80 -12.37 -26.40
N VAL A 24 -8.69 -12.99 -26.82
CA VAL A 24 -7.47 -13.13 -25.98
C VAL A 24 -6.80 -11.78 -25.75
N VAL A 25 -6.76 -10.90 -26.78
CA VAL A 25 -6.23 -9.53 -26.62
C VAL A 25 -7.11 -8.68 -25.70
N PHE A 26 -8.43 -8.89 -25.69
CA PHE A 26 -9.31 -8.25 -24.71
C PHE A 26 -9.18 -8.89 -23.33
N ALA A 27 -8.85 -10.17 -23.22
CA ALA A 27 -8.60 -10.85 -21.95
C ALA A 27 -7.21 -10.51 -21.38
N GLU A 28 -6.20 -10.24 -22.21
CA GLU A 28 -4.89 -9.76 -21.75
C GLU A 28 -4.91 -8.28 -21.29
N ASN A 29 -5.95 -7.52 -21.67
CA ASN A 29 -6.20 -6.18 -21.16
C ASN A 29 -7.32 -6.15 -20.09
N GLU A 30 -7.93 -7.26 -19.79
CA GLU A 30 -8.77 -7.37 -18.60
C GLU A 30 -7.84 -7.38 -17.38
N LEU A 31 -8.06 -6.42 -16.52
CA LEU A 31 -7.54 -6.31 -15.16
C LEU A 31 -7.03 -7.66 -14.67
N ASP A 32 -5.77 -7.73 -14.33
CA ASP A 32 -5.20 -8.88 -13.63
C ASP A 32 -6.02 -9.13 -12.36
N TRP A 33 -7.02 -9.99 -12.50
CA TRP A 33 -7.94 -10.34 -11.43
C TRP A 33 -7.23 -10.97 -10.24
N GLU A 34 -6.04 -11.54 -10.45
CA GLU A 34 -5.24 -12.07 -9.35
C GLU A 34 -4.71 -10.94 -8.49
N THR A 35 -4.21 -9.85 -9.09
CA THR A 35 -3.80 -8.65 -8.35
C THR A 35 -5.01 -7.96 -7.69
N TYR A 36 -6.14 -7.89 -8.39
CA TYR A 36 -7.37 -7.32 -7.83
C TYR A 36 -7.99 -8.19 -6.72
N TYR A 37 -7.93 -9.51 -6.84
CA TYR A 37 -8.36 -10.42 -5.78
C TYR A 37 -7.42 -10.37 -4.58
N ASP A 38 -6.12 -10.24 -4.79
CA ASP A 38 -5.14 -10.10 -3.71
C ASP A 38 -5.43 -8.84 -2.89
N ILE A 39 -5.70 -7.70 -3.53
CA ILE A 39 -6.13 -6.48 -2.84
C ILE A 39 -7.50 -6.64 -2.17
N ARG A 40 -8.45 -7.33 -2.80
CA ARG A 40 -9.75 -7.62 -2.18
C ARG A 40 -9.63 -8.57 -0.99
N GLU A 41 -8.84 -9.61 -1.09
CA GLU A 41 -8.58 -10.52 0.02
C GLU A 41 -7.91 -9.77 1.17
N TYR A 42 -7.02 -8.81 0.88
CA TYR A 42 -6.45 -7.89 1.85
C TYR A 42 -7.46 -6.87 2.41
N SER A 43 -8.38 -6.34 1.59
CA SER A 43 -9.29 -5.26 2.00
C SER A 43 -10.56 -5.72 2.72
N TRP A 44 -11.04 -6.94 2.49
CA TRP A 44 -12.30 -7.45 3.08
C TRP A 44 -12.11 -8.24 4.37
N SER A 45 -10.90 -8.59 4.71
CA SER A 45 -10.59 -9.08 6.05
C SER A 45 -10.55 -7.88 7.00
N TYR A 46 -11.25 -7.94 8.11
CA TYR A 46 -11.13 -6.98 9.23
C TYR A 46 -9.67 -6.78 9.69
N LYS A 47 -8.77 -7.60 9.18
CA LYS A 47 -7.33 -7.61 9.49
C LYS A 47 -6.50 -6.64 8.66
N ASN A 48 -6.98 -6.15 7.49
CA ASN A 48 -6.17 -5.39 6.53
C ASN A 48 -6.85 -4.08 6.12
N LYS A 49 -7.26 -3.27 7.10
CA LYS A 49 -7.83 -1.95 6.81
C LYS A 49 -6.76 -1.00 6.33
N LEU A 50 -7.06 -0.21 5.31
CA LEU A 50 -6.27 0.96 4.94
C LEU A 50 -6.66 2.13 5.85
N ASN A 51 -5.67 2.81 6.40
CA ASN A 51 -5.84 3.86 7.40
C ASN A 51 -5.47 5.24 6.88
N ALA A 52 -4.53 5.33 5.94
CA ALA A 52 -4.07 6.60 5.39
C ALA A 52 -3.55 6.42 3.96
N ILE A 53 -3.53 7.52 3.21
CA ILE A 53 -3.02 7.59 1.85
C ILE A 53 -2.29 8.92 1.63
N ALA A 54 -1.21 8.90 0.89
CA ALA A 54 -0.50 10.06 0.39
C ALA A 54 -0.24 9.94 -1.12
N TYR A 55 -0.06 11.08 -1.76
CA TYR A 55 0.27 11.17 -3.19
C TYR A 55 1.41 12.13 -3.41
N HIS A 56 2.35 11.75 -4.25
CA HIS A 56 3.37 12.65 -4.78
C HIS A 56 3.87 12.14 -6.12
N ASP A 57 3.98 13.07 -7.08
CA ASP A 57 4.61 12.89 -8.41
C ASP A 57 4.25 11.56 -9.09
N GLY A 58 2.95 11.32 -9.28
CA GLY A 58 2.42 10.13 -9.94
C GLY A 58 2.37 8.87 -9.06
N THR A 59 2.83 8.91 -7.80
CA THR A 59 2.84 7.75 -6.91
C THR A 59 1.87 7.95 -5.74
N TYR A 60 0.91 7.07 -5.61
CA TYR A 60 0.08 6.90 -4.41
C TYR A 60 0.72 5.88 -3.50
N VAL A 61 0.72 6.16 -2.21
CA VAL A 61 1.11 5.23 -1.15
C VAL A 61 -0.03 5.15 -0.15
N ALA A 62 -0.59 3.97 0.06
CA ALA A 62 -1.60 3.74 1.08
C ALA A 62 -1.09 2.73 2.11
N VAL A 63 -1.44 2.96 3.37
CA VAL A 63 -0.94 2.17 4.50
C VAL A 63 -2.07 1.70 5.40
N GLY A 64 -1.85 0.59 6.09
CA GLY A 64 -2.92 -0.01 6.86
C GLY A 64 -2.50 -0.99 7.96
N ASP A 65 -3.45 -1.83 8.33
CA ASP A 65 -3.27 -2.85 9.35
C ASP A 65 -2.35 -3.99 8.84
N ASN A 66 -1.76 -4.75 9.76
CA ASN A 66 -0.80 -5.84 9.52
C ASN A 66 0.48 -5.43 8.79
N GLY A 67 0.93 -4.19 8.97
CA GLY A 67 2.13 -3.69 8.30
C GLY A 67 1.93 -3.48 6.79
N LEU A 68 0.67 -3.38 6.32
CA LEU A 68 0.36 -3.24 4.91
C LEU A 68 0.79 -1.88 4.37
N ILE A 69 1.56 -1.92 3.30
CA ILE A 69 1.86 -0.76 2.44
C ILE A 69 1.55 -1.19 1.00
N ILE A 70 0.73 -0.41 0.31
CA ILE A 70 0.43 -0.60 -1.11
C ILE A 70 0.70 0.68 -1.89
N THR A 71 1.09 0.52 -3.15
CA THR A 71 1.37 1.64 -4.05
C THR A 71 0.62 1.52 -5.35
N SER A 72 0.34 2.67 -5.97
CA SER A 72 -0.29 2.76 -7.29
C SER A 72 0.24 3.97 -8.04
N THR A 73 0.31 3.88 -9.37
CA THR A 73 0.62 5.01 -10.25
C THR A 73 -0.62 5.62 -10.90
N ASN A 74 -1.75 4.93 -10.88
CA ASN A 74 -3.00 5.36 -11.55
C ASN A 74 -4.22 5.41 -10.62
N GLY A 75 -4.06 4.99 -9.34
CA GLY A 75 -5.12 4.98 -8.34
C GLY A 75 -6.12 3.81 -8.46
N THR A 76 -5.99 2.97 -9.49
CA THR A 76 -6.87 1.83 -9.75
C THR A 76 -6.17 0.49 -9.61
N GLU A 77 -4.92 0.41 -10.02
CA GLU A 77 -4.06 -0.77 -9.89
C GLU A 77 -3.10 -0.56 -8.72
N TRP A 78 -3.11 -1.48 -7.77
CA TRP A 78 -2.33 -1.39 -6.54
C TRP A 78 -1.42 -2.60 -6.38
N SER A 79 -0.22 -2.36 -5.92
CA SER A 79 0.78 -3.39 -5.64
C SER A 79 1.20 -3.35 -4.17
N ALA A 80 1.16 -4.50 -3.50
CA ALA A 80 1.63 -4.61 -2.13
C ALA A 80 3.15 -4.56 -2.07
N GLN A 81 3.69 -3.77 -1.14
CA GLN A 81 5.12 -3.65 -0.92
C GLN A 81 5.56 -4.58 0.21
N LYS A 82 6.62 -5.34 -0.04
CA LYS A 82 7.21 -6.18 1.00
C LYS A 82 8.07 -5.31 1.91
N VAL A 83 7.63 -5.15 3.15
CA VAL A 83 8.35 -4.39 4.18
C VAL A 83 8.64 -5.30 5.37
N GLU A 84 9.88 -5.30 5.82
CA GLU A 84 10.23 -5.97 7.08
C GLU A 84 9.87 -5.04 8.23
N THR A 85 8.83 -5.40 8.98
CA THR A 85 8.28 -4.57 10.05
C THR A 85 7.62 -5.43 11.12
N ASP A 86 7.79 -5.01 12.37
CA ASP A 86 7.06 -5.53 13.52
C ASP A 86 5.79 -4.72 13.81
N CYS A 87 5.64 -3.56 13.17
CA CYS A 87 4.46 -2.72 13.31
C CYS A 87 3.22 -3.41 12.72
N LYS A 88 2.21 -3.61 13.57
CA LYS A 88 0.96 -4.26 13.16
C LYS A 88 -0.09 -3.28 12.65
N ARG A 89 0.16 -1.98 12.72
CA ARG A 89 -0.79 -0.97 12.28
C ARG A 89 -0.09 0.31 11.87
N PHE A 90 0.01 0.55 10.58
CA PHE A 90 0.36 1.87 10.07
C PHE A 90 -0.87 2.78 10.09
N ARG A 91 -0.72 4.00 10.58
CA ARG A 91 -1.81 4.95 10.84
C ARG A 91 -1.72 6.22 10.04
N GLY A 92 -0.53 6.59 9.61
CA GLY A 92 -0.29 7.82 8.87
C GLY A 92 0.77 7.66 7.80
N VAL A 93 0.59 8.36 6.69
CA VAL A 93 1.58 8.51 5.63
C VAL A 93 1.51 9.93 5.09
N VAL A 94 2.66 10.53 4.82
CA VAL A 94 2.79 11.85 4.21
C VAL A 94 4.01 11.89 3.30
N TYR A 95 3.99 12.75 2.29
CA TYR A 95 5.18 13.09 1.51
C TYR A 95 5.70 14.48 1.89
N GLY A 96 7.00 14.60 2.04
CA GLY A 96 7.68 15.86 2.31
C GLY A 96 9.20 15.67 2.29
N ALA A 97 9.97 16.75 2.15
CA ALA A 97 11.43 16.71 2.12
C ALA A 97 11.98 15.57 1.23
N SER A 98 11.40 15.40 0.03
CA SER A 98 11.73 14.39 -1.00
C SER A 98 11.58 12.93 -0.56
N ARG A 99 10.66 12.64 0.37
CA ARG A 99 10.38 11.26 0.80
C ARG A 99 8.97 11.08 1.35
N PHE A 100 8.48 9.86 1.29
CA PHE A 100 7.34 9.40 2.08
C PHE A 100 7.81 9.08 3.50
N VAL A 101 6.98 9.45 4.47
CA VAL A 101 7.13 9.08 5.87
C VAL A 101 5.87 8.35 6.31
N VAL A 102 6.01 7.12 6.77
CA VAL A 102 4.95 6.28 7.31
C VAL A 102 5.16 6.14 8.81
N VAL A 103 4.08 6.23 9.56
CA VAL A 103 4.11 6.05 11.01
C VAL A 103 2.99 5.12 11.45
N GLY A 104 3.25 4.40 12.52
CA GLY A 104 2.28 3.53 13.11
C GLY A 104 2.75 2.91 14.41
N GLY A 105 1.93 2.05 14.96
CA GLY A 105 2.16 1.37 16.22
C GLY A 105 0.91 1.29 17.07
N GLY A 106 1.05 0.74 18.27
CA GLY A 106 0.00 0.69 19.25
C GLY A 106 -0.76 -0.62 19.36
N TYR A 107 -1.96 -0.54 19.88
CA TYR A 107 -2.76 -1.68 20.29
C TYR A 107 -3.19 -2.54 19.09
N TYR A 108 -2.87 -3.82 19.13
CA TYR A 108 -3.35 -4.84 18.23
C TYR A 108 -4.42 -5.67 18.97
N GLY A 109 -5.66 -5.60 18.46
CA GLY A 109 -6.84 -6.09 19.17
C GLY A 109 -6.92 -7.60 19.32
N GLY A 110 -7.66 -8.02 20.34
CA GLY A 110 -7.94 -9.36 20.81
C GLY A 110 -7.91 -9.36 22.33
N ASP A 111 -8.35 -10.44 22.97
CA ASP A 111 -8.44 -10.58 24.45
C ASP A 111 -7.08 -10.51 25.16
N GLU A 112 -5.99 -10.55 24.42
CA GLU A 112 -4.63 -10.30 24.94
C GLU A 112 -4.13 -8.95 24.42
N LYS A 113 -3.81 -8.05 25.35
CA LYS A 113 -3.23 -6.71 25.10
C LYS A 113 -1.82 -6.84 24.51
N LYS A 114 -1.70 -7.18 23.22
CA LYS A 114 -0.42 -7.15 22.51
C LYS A 114 -0.19 -5.74 21.96
N TYR A 115 0.82 -5.08 22.47
CA TYR A 115 1.32 -3.83 21.91
C TYR A 115 2.30 -4.16 20.78
N SER A 116 2.10 -3.59 19.60
CA SER A 116 3.17 -3.53 18.61
C SER A 116 4.03 -2.30 18.88
N LYS A 117 5.33 -2.42 18.70
CA LYS A 117 6.26 -1.31 18.66
C LYS A 117 5.77 -0.27 17.66
N SER A 118 5.93 1.00 17.99
CA SER A 118 5.75 2.04 16.97
C SER A 118 6.94 2.08 16.04
N GLU A 119 6.68 2.42 14.81
CA GLU A 119 7.71 2.54 13.77
C GLU A 119 7.52 3.80 12.95
N ILE A 120 8.65 4.32 12.49
CA ILE A 120 8.75 5.34 11.46
C ILE A 120 9.46 4.68 10.28
N LEU A 121 8.80 4.64 9.13
CA LEU A 121 9.41 4.17 7.88
C LEU A 121 9.53 5.32 6.92
N ILE A 122 10.60 5.33 6.15
CA ILE A 122 10.84 6.30 5.09
C ILE A 122 11.11 5.62 3.77
N SER A 123 10.70 6.27 2.68
CA SER A 123 10.96 5.84 1.31
C SER A 123 11.02 7.04 0.37
N GLU A 124 11.95 7.06 -0.56
CA GLU A 124 12.03 8.08 -1.60
C GLU A 124 11.11 7.75 -2.79
N ASP A 125 10.85 6.47 -3.05
CA ASP A 125 10.12 5.96 -4.21
C ASP A 125 8.77 5.30 -3.87
N GLY A 126 8.44 5.15 -2.58
CA GLY A 126 7.24 4.44 -2.12
C GLY A 126 7.36 2.91 -2.17
N ILE A 127 8.46 2.38 -2.70
CA ILE A 127 8.68 0.94 -2.93
C ILE A 127 9.69 0.36 -1.94
N LYS A 128 10.82 1.04 -1.77
CA LYS A 128 11.90 0.62 -0.87
C LYS A 128 11.79 1.39 0.43
N TRP A 129 11.51 0.67 1.50
CA TRP A 129 11.28 1.23 2.82
C TRP A 129 12.44 0.95 3.77
N LYS A 130 12.72 1.92 4.62
CA LYS A 130 13.75 1.85 5.64
C LYS A 130 13.21 2.34 6.97
N ALA A 131 13.44 1.56 8.01
CA ALA A 131 13.08 1.97 9.38
C ALA A 131 14.01 3.07 9.88
N VAL A 132 13.43 4.03 10.59
CA VAL A 132 14.15 5.05 11.36
C VAL A 132 14.04 4.70 12.85
N GLU A 133 15.17 4.35 13.42
CA GLU A 133 15.22 4.02 14.85
C GLU A 133 15.31 5.30 15.67
N THR A 134 14.46 5.39 16.68
CA THR A 134 14.48 6.43 17.71
C THR A 134 14.09 5.81 19.03
N GLU A 135 14.53 6.39 20.15
CA GLU A 135 14.09 5.94 21.48
C GLU A 135 12.59 6.13 21.71
N GLU A 136 11.97 7.01 20.94
CA GLU A 136 10.58 7.38 21.07
C GLU A 136 9.63 6.31 20.54
N THR A 137 10.10 5.47 19.59
CA THR A 137 9.31 4.36 19.03
C THR A 137 8.94 3.30 20.07
N GLU A 138 9.73 3.16 21.13
CA GLU A 138 9.46 2.24 22.25
C GLU A 138 8.48 2.82 23.29
N LYS A 139 8.39 4.15 23.36
CA LYS A 139 7.68 4.85 24.44
C LYS A 139 6.28 5.29 24.04
N TYR A 140 6.09 5.65 22.77
CA TYR A 140 4.89 6.34 22.30
C TYR A 140 4.20 5.60 21.17
N ARG A 141 2.90 5.81 21.05
CA ARG A 141 2.06 5.19 20.01
C ARG A 141 1.69 6.22 18.97
N PHE A 142 2.37 6.19 17.84
CA PHE A 142 2.15 7.15 16.77
C PHE A 142 0.79 6.95 16.10
N VAL A 143 0.03 8.03 15.99
CA VAL A 143 -1.32 8.00 15.44
C VAL A 143 -1.47 8.79 14.15
N SER A 144 -0.63 9.77 13.90
CA SER A 144 -0.69 10.57 12.67
C SER A 144 0.65 11.27 12.39
N VAL A 145 0.85 11.61 11.12
CA VAL A 145 1.98 12.41 10.65
C VAL A 145 1.50 13.45 9.64
N ALA A 146 2.09 14.64 9.70
CA ALA A 146 1.85 15.73 8.75
C ALA A 146 3.18 16.40 8.37
N PHE A 147 3.17 17.11 7.23
CA PHE A 147 4.28 17.94 6.77
C PHE A 147 3.78 19.31 6.35
N ASN A 148 4.42 20.37 6.86
CA ASN A 148 3.99 21.75 6.62
C ASN A 148 4.83 22.50 5.55
N GLY A 149 5.65 21.77 4.79
CA GLY A 149 6.60 22.34 3.85
C GLY A 149 8.00 22.59 4.43
N LYS A 150 8.18 22.46 5.76
CA LYS A 150 9.45 22.68 6.45
C LYS A 150 9.82 21.53 7.39
N VAL A 151 8.84 21.05 8.15
CA VAL A 151 9.05 19.99 9.15
C VAL A 151 7.92 18.97 9.08
N PHE A 152 8.25 17.73 9.38
CA PHE A 152 7.31 16.68 9.72
C PHE A 152 6.92 16.83 11.19
N VAL A 153 5.68 16.51 11.49
CA VAL A 153 5.17 16.41 12.85
C VAL A 153 4.44 15.08 12.99
N ILE A 154 4.87 14.27 13.94
CA ILE A 154 4.16 13.06 14.38
C ILE A 154 3.47 13.39 15.69
N VAL A 155 2.24 12.90 15.86
CA VAL A 155 1.53 12.97 17.14
C VAL A 155 1.21 11.56 17.63
N ASP A 156 1.20 11.41 18.95
CA ASP A 156 0.82 10.20 19.64
C ASP A 156 -0.58 10.28 20.25
N ASP A 157 -0.99 9.27 20.99
CA ASP A 157 -2.27 9.23 21.69
C ASP A 157 -2.19 9.72 23.15
N THR A 158 -1.06 10.35 23.58
CA THR A 158 -0.81 10.79 24.96
C THR A 158 -0.41 12.25 25.13
N ASN A 159 -0.60 13.12 24.14
CA ASN A 159 -0.16 14.53 24.10
C ASN A 159 1.34 14.74 23.87
N TYR A 160 1.99 13.82 23.15
CA TYR A 160 3.38 13.94 22.76
C TYR A 160 3.50 14.14 21.26
N ALA A 161 4.43 14.96 20.83
CA ALA A 161 4.72 15.21 19.43
C ALA A 161 6.20 15.02 19.14
N LEU A 162 6.50 14.47 17.96
CA LEU A 162 7.84 14.42 17.39
C LEU A 162 7.91 15.36 16.21
N VAL A 163 9.00 16.10 16.09
CA VAL A 163 9.24 17.02 14.98
C VAL A 163 10.57 16.67 14.32
N SER A 164 10.57 16.65 12.98
CA SER A 164 11.76 16.41 12.18
C SER A 164 11.79 17.28 10.93
N PRO A 165 12.91 17.91 10.58
CA PRO A 165 13.04 18.63 9.31
C PRO A 165 13.28 17.72 8.11
N ASP A 166 13.75 16.49 8.34
CA ASP A 166 14.29 15.60 7.31
C ASP A 166 13.68 14.18 7.32
N GLY A 167 12.85 13.86 8.32
CA GLY A 167 12.27 12.53 8.50
C GLY A 167 13.22 11.50 9.13
N PHE A 168 14.47 11.86 9.44
CA PHE A 168 15.46 10.99 10.07
C PHE A 168 15.73 11.38 11.52
N ASN A 169 15.93 12.68 11.74
CA ASN A 169 16.29 13.21 13.04
C ASN A 169 15.05 13.77 13.73
N TRP A 170 14.60 13.11 14.79
CA TRP A 170 13.36 13.44 15.48
C TRP A 170 13.61 14.01 16.86
N GLN A 171 12.91 15.08 17.21
CA GLN A 171 12.93 15.70 18.51
C GLN A 171 11.53 15.70 19.12
N GLY A 172 11.43 15.28 20.38
CA GLY A 172 10.17 15.17 21.11
C GLY A 172 9.79 16.44 21.85
N TYR A 173 8.47 16.69 21.93
CA TYR A 173 7.85 17.81 22.62
C TYR A 173 6.60 17.34 23.37
N LYS A 174 6.38 17.91 24.57
CA LYS A 174 5.19 17.73 25.40
C LYS A 174 4.39 19.01 25.45
#